data_b22f786321ecda69eef2e8e895ff4648
#
_entry.id   b22f786321ecda69eef2e8e895ff4648
#
_cell.length_a   1.000
_cell.length_b   1.000
_cell.length_c   1.000
_cell.angle_alpha   90.00
_cell.angle_beta   90.00
_cell.angle_gamma   90.00
#
_symmetry.space_group_name_H-M   'P 1'
#
loop_
_entity.id
_entity.type
_entity.pdbx_description
1 polymer ?
#
loop_
_entity_poly.entity_id
_entity_poly.type
_entity_poly.pdbx_seq_one_letter_code
_entity_poly.pdbx_strand_id
1 'polypeptide(L)'
;MPSPASKIAFLTLAALFATPAQQPPLYQNPSVSMEKRVDDLLGRMTLPEKISQLMNDSAAIQRLNIPAYNWWNECLHGVARAGRATVFPETIGLAATWDRDLIFRVATAISDEARAKNNEFVRLGKRNIYQGLTFWTPNINLFRDPRWGRGMETYGEDPFLTGRMAVQFIKGLQGDDPKYLKTVATAKHYAVHSGPESERHTFDAVVDERDLRDSYLPQFEAAIKDGGAQSVMCAYNSVDGAPACANRPLLEEILRKQWGFSGYVVSDCGAIGDIYLHHKFAPTAEAGVAKAIQAGTDLNCGVEYEAILPAVRQGLIKEAEIDQSLRRLLLARFRLGMFDPRSMVKYAQIPYNVNDSPAHRQLALETARKAIVLLKNENHLLPLSKSLKTIAVIGPNANDFDALTGNYNGDPTAPVTALAGIKTK
;
A
#
# COMPACT_ATOMS: atom_id res chain seq x y z
N MET A 1 6.03 -81.49 -52.20
CA MET A 1 4.86 -80.67 -52.02
C MET A 1 4.95 -80.01 -50.60
N PRO A 2 5.18 -78.76 -50.47
CA PRO A 2 5.22 -78.10 -49.12
C PRO A 2 3.86 -77.49 -48.79
N SER A 3 3.44 -77.67 -47.53
CA SER A 3 2.23 -77.18 -46.88
C SER A 3 2.28 -75.70 -46.66
N PRO A 4 1.17 -74.92 -46.72
CA PRO A 4 1.19 -73.48 -46.44
C PRO A 4 1.04 -73.16 -44.91
N ALA A 5 1.98 -72.39 -44.39
CA ALA A 5 1.92 -71.87 -43.05
C ALA A 5 0.91 -70.72 -42.95
N SER A 6 -0.07 -70.87 -42.07
CA SER A 6 -1.09 -69.86 -41.76
C SER A 6 -0.46 -68.77 -40.85
N LYS A 7 -0.42 -67.52 -41.34
CA LYS A 7 -0.02 -66.35 -40.51
C LYS A 7 -1.24 -65.78 -39.77
N ILE A 8 -1.30 -65.99 -38.48
CA ILE A 8 -2.26 -65.30 -37.56
C ILE A 8 -1.69 -63.95 -37.21
N ALA A 9 -2.36 -62.88 -37.70
CA ALA A 9 -2.04 -61.51 -37.28
C ALA A 9 -2.77 -61.16 -35.97
N PHE A 10 -2.03 -60.94 -34.91
CA PHE A 10 -2.59 -60.37 -33.66
C PHE A 10 -2.75 -58.86 -33.83
N LEU A 11 -3.98 -58.37 -33.94
CA LEU A 11 -4.30 -56.95 -33.77
C LEU A 11 -4.34 -56.61 -32.26
N THR A 12 -3.32 -55.97 -31.77
CA THR A 12 -3.32 -55.35 -30.41
C THR A 12 -4.09 -54.03 -30.47
N LEU A 13 -5.32 -54.03 -29.94
CA LEU A 13 -6.15 -52.83 -29.76
C LEU A 13 -5.60 -52.08 -28.57
N ALA A 14 -4.80 -51.02 -28.80
CA ALA A 14 -4.38 -50.09 -27.74
C ALA A 14 -5.56 -49.18 -27.37
N ALA A 15 -6.24 -49.48 -26.27
CA ALA A 15 -7.25 -48.59 -25.70
C ALA A 15 -6.55 -47.36 -25.08
N LEU A 16 -6.62 -46.24 -25.77
CA LEU A 16 -6.25 -44.92 -25.24
C LEU A 16 -7.27 -44.56 -24.15
N PHE A 17 -6.94 -44.81 -22.90
CA PHE A 17 -7.67 -44.23 -21.79
C PHE A 17 -7.40 -42.71 -21.78
N ALA A 18 -8.31 -41.94 -22.37
CA ALA A 18 -8.37 -40.49 -22.17
C ALA A 18 -8.64 -40.25 -20.67
N THR A 19 -7.61 -39.86 -19.93
CA THR A 19 -7.80 -39.33 -18.58
C THR A 19 -8.75 -38.11 -18.67
N PRO A 20 -9.87 -38.09 -17.93
CA PRO A 20 -10.76 -36.92 -17.96
C PRO A 20 -9.94 -35.69 -17.59
N ALA A 21 -9.96 -34.68 -18.44
CA ALA A 21 -9.31 -33.40 -18.16
C ALA A 21 -9.84 -32.89 -16.83
N GLN A 22 -8.98 -32.86 -15.82
CA GLN A 22 -9.33 -32.42 -14.47
C GLN A 22 -9.80 -30.96 -14.59
N GLN A 23 -11.04 -30.66 -14.24
CA GLN A 23 -11.56 -29.31 -14.31
C GLN A 23 -10.63 -28.39 -13.49
N PRO A 24 -10.26 -27.20 -14.03
CA PRO A 24 -9.41 -26.28 -13.31
C PRO A 24 -10.05 -25.92 -11.96
N PRO A 25 -9.26 -25.75 -10.90
CA PRO A 25 -9.77 -25.41 -9.59
C PRO A 25 -10.58 -24.12 -9.61
N LEU A 26 -11.60 -24.01 -8.71
CA LEU A 26 -12.53 -22.87 -8.74
C LEU A 26 -11.84 -21.53 -8.65
N TYR A 27 -10.73 -21.43 -7.89
CA TYR A 27 -10.01 -20.16 -7.77
C TYR A 27 -9.42 -19.65 -9.08
N GLN A 28 -9.22 -20.50 -10.08
CA GLN A 28 -8.74 -20.13 -11.41
C GLN A 28 -9.87 -19.78 -12.39
N ASN A 29 -11.14 -19.97 -12.02
CA ASN A 29 -12.27 -19.71 -12.89
C ASN A 29 -12.80 -18.27 -12.71
N PRO A 30 -12.58 -17.33 -13.66
CA PRO A 30 -12.98 -15.94 -13.54
C PRO A 30 -14.50 -15.70 -13.57
N SER A 31 -15.30 -16.72 -13.92
CA SER A 31 -16.76 -16.66 -13.92
C SER A 31 -17.37 -16.92 -12.53
N VAL A 32 -16.57 -17.41 -11.58
CA VAL A 32 -16.98 -17.64 -10.19
C VAL A 32 -16.73 -16.36 -9.38
N SER A 33 -17.58 -16.07 -8.40
CA SER A 33 -17.39 -14.89 -7.53
C SER A 33 -16.04 -14.94 -6.79
N MET A 34 -15.45 -13.79 -6.53
CA MET A 34 -14.13 -13.70 -5.90
C MET A 34 -14.12 -14.37 -4.52
N GLU A 35 -15.20 -14.24 -3.75
CA GLU A 35 -15.32 -14.83 -2.41
C GLU A 35 -15.25 -16.36 -2.46
N LYS A 36 -15.98 -16.99 -3.37
CA LYS A 36 -15.93 -18.45 -3.57
C LYS A 36 -14.56 -18.93 -4.04
N ARG A 37 -13.91 -18.13 -4.89
CA ARG A 37 -12.55 -18.41 -5.37
C ARG A 37 -11.52 -18.31 -4.25
N VAL A 38 -11.66 -17.30 -3.38
CA VAL A 38 -10.83 -17.14 -2.17
C VAL A 38 -11.02 -18.33 -1.24
N ASP A 39 -12.26 -18.76 -1.00
CA ASP A 39 -12.55 -19.92 -0.15
C ASP A 39 -11.95 -21.22 -0.69
N ASP A 40 -12.07 -21.45 -1.99
CA ASP A 40 -11.47 -22.63 -2.64
C ASP A 40 -9.93 -22.60 -2.54
N LEU A 41 -9.32 -21.42 -2.77
CA LEU A 41 -7.86 -21.28 -2.68
C LEU A 41 -7.37 -21.48 -1.25
N LEU A 42 -8.02 -20.85 -0.27
CA LEU A 42 -7.70 -20.95 1.14
C LEU A 42 -7.77 -22.40 1.65
N GLY A 43 -8.82 -23.13 1.27
CA GLY A 43 -8.99 -24.53 1.63
C GLY A 43 -7.96 -25.49 1.02
N ARG A 44 -7.20 -25.04 0.00
CA ARG A 44 -6.11 -25.82 -0.61
C ARG A 44 -4.74 -25.58 0.01
N MET A 45 -4.59 -24.52 0.82
CA MET A 45 -3.32 -24.17 1.44
C MET A 45 -3.08 -24.97 2.74
N THR A 46 -1.85 -25.40 2.94
CA THR A 46 -1.38 -25.91 4.22
C THR A 46 -1.13 -24.77 5.20
N LEU A 47 -1.10 -25.03 6.51
CA LEU A 47 -0.85 -24.00 7.52
C LEU A 47 0.46 -23.23 7.29
N PRO A 48 1.62 -23.87 6.98
CA PRO A 48 2.84 -23.14 6.65
C PRO A 48 2.69 -22.25 5.40
N GLU A 49 1.96 -22.69 4.38
CA GLU A 49 1.70 -21.86 3.20
C GLU A 49 0.80 -20.67 3.54
N LYS A 50 -0.23 -20.84 4.36
CA LYS A 50 -1.08 -19.75 4.86
C LYS A 50 -0.23 -18.70 5.59
N ILE A 51 0.64 -19.12 6.50
CA ILE A 51 1.53 -18.23 7.26
C ILE A 51 2.47 -17.46 6.33
N SER A 52 3.04 -18.11 5.29
CA SER A 52 3.92 -17.46 4.33
C SER A 52 3.26 -16.34 3.53
N GLN A 53 1.93 -16.34 3.45
CA GLN A 53 1.15 -15.30 2.76
C GLN A 53 0.75 -14.12 3.66
N LEU A 54 0.99 -14.21 4.98
CA LEU A 54 0.70 -13.14 5.94
C LEU A 54 1.90 -12.20 6.17
N MET A 55 3.01 -12.40 5.48
CA MET A 55 4.19 -11.53 5.53
C MET A 55 4.28 -10.64 4.29
N ASN A 56 4.85 -9.45 4.44
CA ASN A 56 4.96 -8.50 3.34
C ASN A 56 5.76 -9.04 2.14
N ASP A 57 6.70 -9.95 2.36
CA ASP A 57 7.38 -10.72 1.31
C ASP A 57 6.76 -12.10 1.22
N SER A 58 5.59 -12.18 0.58
CA SER A 58 4.82 -13.42 0.45
C SER A 58 5.48 -14.37 -0.54
N ALA A 59 5.85 -15.58 -0.09
CA ALA A 59 6.50 -16.59 -0.90
C ALA A 59 5.59 -17.13 -2.02
N ALA A 60 6.19 -17.63 -3.11
CA ALA A 60 5.45 -18.35 -4.14
C ALA A 60 4.96 -19.71 -3.62
N ILE A 61 3.75 -20.11 -4.02
CA ILE A 61 3.23 -21.47 -3.79
C ILE A 61 3.08 -22.15 -5.14
N GLN A 62 4.16 -22.80 -5.59
CA GLN A 62 4.25 -23.32 -6.97
C GLN A 62 3.16 -24.34 -7.28
N ARG A 63 2.85 -25.28 -6.34
CA ARG A 63 1.80 -26.30 -6.56
C ARG A 63 0.40 -25.72 -6.77
N LEU A 64 0.17 -24.48 -6.33
CA LEU A 64 -1.07 -23.72 -6.52
C LEU A 64 -0.93 -22.61 -7.57
N ASN A 65 0.19 -22.58 -8.29
CA ASN A 65 0.49 -21.55 -9.29
C ASN A 65 0.29 -20.11 -8.76
N ILE A 66 0.63 -19.89 -7.46
CA ILE A 66 0.60 -18.58 -6.83
C ILE A 66 2.00 -17.98 -6.91
N PRO A 67 2.18 -16.85 -7.59
CA PRO A 67 3.48 -16.19 -7.64
C PRO A 67 3.81 -15.51 -6.31
N ALA A 68 5.11 -15.35 -6.04
CA ALA A 68 5.58 -14.47 -4.97
C ALA A 68 4.98 -13.05 -5.14
N TYR A 69 4.80 -12.35 -4.04
CA TYR A 69 4.29 -10.99 -4.04
C TYR A 69 4.86 -10.19 -2.88
N ASN A 70 5.42 -9.03 -3.16
CA ASN A 70 5.83 -8.10 -2.12
C ASN A 70 4.79 -6.99 -1.96
N TRP A 71 4.27 -6.86 -0.72
CA TRP A 71 3.20 -5.92 -0.37
C TRP A 71 3.70 -4.51 -0.14
N TRP A 72 5.01 -4.32 0.07
CA TRP A 72 5.57 -3.02 0.37
C TRP A 72 5.84 -2.22 -0.89
N ASN A 73 5.01 -1.21 -1.11
CA ASN A 73 5.19 -0.20 -2.15
C ASN A 73 4.78 1.16 -1.60
N GLU A 74 5.41 2.24 -2.07
CA GLU A 74 5.18 3.60 -1.59
C GLU A 74 4.92 4.54 -2.76
N CYS A 75 4.01 5.50 -2.56
CA CYS A 75 3.73 6.51 -3.58
C CYS A 75 3.10 7.80 -3.00
N LEU A 76 3.64 8.33 -1.91
CA LEU A 76 3.11 9.54 -1.25
C LEU A 76 2.94 10.72 -2.22
N HIS A 77 3.89 10.90 -3.13
CA HIS A 77 3.88 11.97 -4.13
C HIS A 77 4.50 11.55 -5.47
N GLY A 78 4.38 10.29 -5.82
CA GLY A 78 4.90 9.62 -7.02
C GLY A 78 5.33 8.20 -6.69
N VAL A 79 5.44 7.32 -7.69
CA VAL A 79 5.86 5.93 -7.45
C VAL A 79 7.30 5.90 -6.96
N ALA A 80 7.50 5.43 -5.72
CA ALA A 80 8.77 5.51 -5.04
C ALA A 80 9.67 4.29 -5.29
N ARG A 81 10.99 4.52 -5.29
CA ARG A 81 12.07 3.52 -5.22
C ARG A 81 11.99 2.41 -6.27
N ALA A 82 11.30 2.69 -7.36
CA ALA A 82 11.12 1.77 -8.50
C ALA A 82 11.70 2.35 -9.81
N GLY A 83 12.75 3.16 -9.72
CA GLY A 83 13.36 3.87 -10.84
C GLY A 83 12.54 5.08 -11.30
N ARG A 84 12.66 5.44 -12.59
CA ARG A 84 12.04 6.65 -13.13
C ARG A 84 10.54 6.74 -12.87
N ALA A 85 10.08 7.89 -12.34
CA ALA A 85 8.68 8.22 -12.14
C ALA A 85 8.48 9.73 -12.11
N THR A 86 7.26 10.21 -12.33
CA THR A 86 6.92 11.60 -12.06
C THR A 86 6.94 11.84 -10.55
N VAL A 87 7.66 12.89 -10.13
CA VAL A 87 7.71 13.34 -8.73
C VAL A 87 6.86 14.61 -8.61
N PHE A 88 5.83 14.55 -7.76
CA PHE A 88 4.97 15.67 -7.40
C PHE A 88 5.51 16.34 -6.14
N PRO A 89 5.01 17.54 -5.76
CA PRO A 89 5.32 18.10 -4.44
C PRO A 89 5.02 17.10 -3.31
N GLU A 90 5.80 17.17 -2.24
CA GLU A 90 5.53 16.41 -1.02
C GLU A 90 4.09 16.64 -0.52
N THR A 91 3.56 15.71 0.25
CA THR A 91 2.14 15.69 0.67
C THR A 91 1.70 16.97 1.35
N ILE A 92 2.57 17.58 2.18
CA ILE A 92 2.28 18.89 2.81
C ILE A 92 2.12 19.99 1.77
N GLY A 93 2.88 19.95 0.68
CA GLY A 93 2.73 20.87 -0.46
C GLY A 93 1.46 20.57 -1.26
N LEU A 94 1.09 19.29 -1.41
CA LEU A 94 -0.19 18.91 -2.03
C LEU A 94 -1.36 19.49 -1.22
N ALA A 95 -1.32 19.42 0.11
CA ALA A 95 -2.35 19.97 0.98
C ALA A 95 -2.45 21.49 0.87
N ALA A 96 -1.31 22.20 0.72
CA ALA A 96 -1.27 23.65 0.57
C ALA A 96 -2.00 24.18 -0.69
N THR A 97 -2.30 23.32 -1.65
CA THR A 97 -3.09 23.68 -2.83
C THR A 97 -4.58 23.92 -2.53
N TRP A 98 -5.13 23.32 -1.48
CA TRP A 98 -6.57 23.31 -1.14
C TRP A 98 -7.48 22.85 -2.28
N ASP A 99 -6.91 22.13 -3.26
CA ASP A 99 -7.56 21.73 -4.52
C ASP A 99 -7.79 20.21 -4.55
N ARG A 100 -8.98 19.79 -4.14
CA ARG A 100 -9.35 18.36 -4.07
C ARG A 100 -9.33 17.67 -5.45
N ASP A 101 -9.74 18.38 -6.50
CA ASP A 101 -9.78 17.81 -7.85
C ASP A 101 -8.36 17.62 -8.40
N LEU A 102 -7.44 18.54 -8.06
CA LEU A 102 -6.03 18.38 -8.37
C LEU A 102 -5.45 17.15 -7.67
N ILE A 103 -5.75 16.92 -6.38
CA ILE A 103 -5.29 15.73 -5.65
C ILE A 103 -5.79 14.44 -6.32
N PHE A 104 -7.06 14.40 -6.74
CA PHE A 104 -7.58 13.26 -7.50
C PHE A 104 -6.82 13.02 -8.82
N ARG A 105 -6.51 14.07 -9.57
CA ARG A 105 -5.74 14.00 -10.83
C ARG A 105 -4.30 13.52 -10.56
N VAL A 106 -3.65 14.02 -9.54
CA VAL A 106 -2.30 13.61 -9.12
C VAL A 106 -2.28 12.12 -8.75
N ALA A 107 -3.20 11.69 -7.89
CA ALA A 107 -3.28 10.28 -7.48
C ALA A 107 -3.64 9.34 -8.66
N THR A 108 -4.45 9.82 -9.61
CA THR A 108 -4.76 9.09 -10.84
C THR A 108 -3.51 8.91 -11.70
N ALA A 109 -2.71 9.95 -11.90
CA ALA A 109 -1.44 9.87 -12.63
C ALA A 109 -0.46 8.92 -11.94
N ILE A 110 -0.32 9.00 -10.61
CA ILE A 110 0.53 8.10 -9.82
C ILE A 110 0.10 6.63 -10.00
N SER A 111 -1.18 6.35 -9.93
CA SER A 111 -1.68 4.97 -10.07
C SER A 111 -1.61 4.44 -11.52
N ASP A 112 -1.67 5.32 -12.52
CA ASP A 112 -1.38 4.94 -13.92
C ASP A 112 0.08 4.52 -14.08
N GLU A 113 1.02 5.29 -13.53
CA GLU A 113 2.44 4.93 -13.53
C GLU A 113 2.71 3.66 -12.73
N ALA A 114 2.06 3.50 -11.57
CA ALA A 114 2.17 2.29 -10.76
C ALA A 114 1.76 1.04 -11.54
N ARG A 115 0.64 1.10 -12.25
CA ARG A 115 0.17 0.00 -13.11
C ARG A 115 1.09 -0.24 -14.31
N ALA A 116 1.51 0.83 -14.99
CA ALA A 116 2.44 0.74 -16.11
C ALA A 116 3.73 0.02 -15.70
N LYS A 117 4.32 0.39 -14.56
CA LYS A 117 5.53 -0.23 -13.99
C LYS A 117 5.28 -1.68 -13.58
N ASN A 118 4.21 -1.96 -12.84
CA ASN A 118 3.89 -3.32 -12.42
C ASN A 118 3.63 -4.24 -13.63
N ASN A 119 2.92 -3.76 -14.66
CA ASN A 119 2.69 -4.50 -15.90
C ASN A 119 4.02 -4.93 -16.55
N GLU A 120 5.02 -4.04 -16.56
CA GLU A 120 6.34 -4.33 -17.09
C GLU A 120 7.14 -5.27 -16.16
N PHE A 121 7.12 -5.05 -14.84
CA PHE A 121 7.76 -5.96 -13.89
C PHE A 121 7.22 -7.39 -13.99
N VAL A 122 5.90 -7.53 -14.09
CA VAL A 122 5.25 -8.85 -14.28
C VAL A 122 5.68 -9.50 -15.59
N ARG A 123 5.75 -8.74 -16.70
CA ARG A 123 6.25 -9.21 -17.99
C ARG A 123 7.69 -9.73 -17.91
N LEU A 124 8.53 -9.08 -17.09
CA LEU A 124 9.93 -9.43 -16.84
C LEU A 124 10.11 -10.50 -15.74
N GLY A 125 9.04 -11.03 -15.17
CA GLY A 125 9.09 -12.01 -14.07
C GLY A 125 9.55 -11.44 -12.72
N LYS A 126 9.61 -10.12 -12.56
CA LYS A 126 10.07 -9.43 -11.34
C LYS A 126 8.91 -9.20 -10.37
N ARG A 127 9.12 -9.48 -9.06
CA ARG A 127 8.11 -9.35 -8.01
C ARG A 127 8.71 -8.94 -6.67
N ASN A 128 9.73 -8.11 -6.69
CA ASN A 128 10.44 -7.65 -5.50
C ASN A 128 9.70 -6.50 -4.81
N ILE A 129 10.26 -6.04 -3.70
CA ILE A 129 9.85 -4.81 -3.02
C ILE A 129 9.75 -3.63 -4.02
N TYR A 130 8.76 -2.76 -3.87
CA TYR A 130 8.44 -1.61 -4.75
C TYR A 130 8.01 -1.98 -6.17
N GLN A 131 7.63 -3.23 -6.42
CA GLN A 131 7.19 -3.69 -7.75
C GLN A 131 5.74 -4.16 -7.79
N GLY A 132 5.03 -4.10 -6.65
CA GLY A 132 3.64 -4.50 -6.49
C GLY A 132 2.63 -3.38 -6.77
N LEU A 133 1.40 -3.59 -6.29
CA LEU A 133 0.24 -2.71 -6.49
C LEU A 133 -0.46 -2.32 -5.18
N THR A 134 0.12 -2.69 -4.05
CA THR A 134 -0.37 -2.35 -2.71
C THR A 134 0.49 -1.24 -2.15
N PHE A 135 -0.04 -0.02 -2.09
CA PHE A 135 0.73 1.15 -1.72
C PHE A 135 0.41 1.58 -0.28
N TRP A 136 1.44 1.73 0.54
CA TRP A 136 1.31 2.15 1.92
C TRP A 136 1.23 3.68 2.03
N THR A 137 0.17 4.20 1.46
CA THR A 137 -0.14 5.62 1.32
C THR A 137 -1.66 5.81 1.19
N PRO A 138 -2.25 6.94 1.62
CA PRO A 138 -1.63 8.16 2.13
C PRO A 138 -1.26 8.12 3.62
N ASN A 139 -0.30 8.97 4.02
CA ASN A 139 -0.05 9.27 5.43
C ASN A 139 -1.01 10.38 5.88
N ILE A 140 -1.98 10.03 6.73
CA ILE A 140 -3.03 10.93 7.22
C ILE A 140 -2.95 11.20 8.72
N ASN A 141 -1.76 11.03 9.31
CA ASN A 141 -1.49 11.50 10.65
C ASN A 141 -1.51 13.03 10.70
N LEU A 142 -1.84 13.59 11.85
CA LEU A 142 -1.84 15.03 12.04
C LEU A 142 -0.43 15.53 12.37
N PHE A 143 0.01 16.57 11.67
CA PHE A 143 1.29 17.24 11.93
C PHE A 143 1.14 18.20 13.12
N ARG A 144 1.34 17.68 14.36
CA ARG A 144 1.12 18.43 15.61
C ARG A 144 2.36 19.14 16.11
N ASP A 145 3.55 18.62 15.86
CA ASP A 145 4.81 19.15 16.36
C ASP A 145 5.87 19.19 15.25
N PRO A 146 6.53 20.33 14.98
CA PRO A 146 7.53 20.45 13.91
C PRO A 146 8.78 19.60 14.16
N ARG A 147 9.00 19.08 15.36
CA ARG A 147 10.09 18.16 15.69
C ARG A 147 9.82 16.72 15.23
N TRP A 148 8.58 16.39 14.87
CA TRP A 148 8.28 15.09 14.30
C TRP A 148 8.87 14.97 12.88
N GLY A 149 9.78 14.00 12.69
CA GLY A 149 10.59 13.85 11.47
C GLY A 149 9.83 13.52 10.19
N ARG A 150 8.51 13.24 10.25
CA ARG A 150 7.69 12.81 9.11
C ARG A 150 6.55 13.77 8.77
N GLY A 151 6.59 15.00 9.30
CA GLY A 151 5.51 15.98 9.07
C GLY A 151 5.26 16.30 7.59
N MET A 152 6.31 16.33 6.75
CA MET A 152 6.21 16.59 5.31
C MET A 152 5.40 15.52 4.56
N GLU A 153 5.30 14.31 5.09
CA GLU A 153 4.53 13.22 4.48
C GLU A 153 3.02 13.37 4.66
N THR A 154 2.55 14.36 5.44
CA THR A 154 1.16 14.52 5.86
C THR A 154 0.46 15.69 5.18
N TYR A 155 -0.86 15.75 5.31
CA TYR A 155 -1.69 16.86 4.80
C TYR A 155 -1.83 18.02 5.82
N GLY A 156 -1.05 18.03 6.91
CA GLY A 156 -1.04 19.08 7.92
C GLY A 156 -1.71 18.69 9.24
N GLU A 157 -2.15 19.68 9.98
CA GLU A 157 -2.65 19.49 11.36
C GLU A 157 -4.18 19.39 11.47
N ASP A 158 -4.91 19.78 10.43
CA ASP A 158 -6.38 19.80 10.45
C ASP A 158 -6.96 18.45 9.99
N PRO A 159 -7.77 17.76 10.83
CA PRO A 159 -8.32 16.45 10.48
C PRO A 159 -9.34 16.50 9.34
N PHE A 160 -10.09 17.60 9.19
CA PHE A 160 -11.08 17.74 8.13
C PHE A 160 -10.41 17.92 6.77
N LEU A 161 -9.44 18.85 6.66
CA LEU A 161 -8.64 19.04 5.44
C LEU A 161 -7.95 17.75 5.05
N THR A 162 -7.26 17.11 6.01
CA THR A 162 -6.58 15.84 5.82
C THR A 162 -7.54 14.77 5.28
N GLY A 163 -8.72 14.63 5.89
CA GLY A 163 -9.73 13.67 5.45
C GLY A 163 -10.24 13.96 4.03
N ARG A 164 -10.53 15.24 3.70
CA ARG A 164 -11.02 15.61 2.35
C ARG A 164 -9.97 15.37 1.26
N MET A 165 -8.70 15.66 1.52
CA MET A 165 -7.59 15.38 0.58
C MET A 165 -7.35 13.87 0.45
N ALA A 166 -7.30 13.14 1.56
CA ALA A 166 -7.10 11.70 1.58
C ALA A 166 -8.17 10.95 0.78
N VAL A 167 -9.44 11.35 0.90
CA VAL A 167 -10.54 10.75 0.13
C VAL A 167 -10.28 10.82 -1.38
N GLN A 168 -9.84 11.97 -1.87
CA GLN A 168 -9.56 12.15 -3.30
C GLN A 168 -8.32 11.37 -3.74
N PHE A 169 -7.29 11.36 -2.91
CA PHE A 169 -6.08 10.60 -3.17
C PHE A 169 -6.36 9.09 -3.25
N ILE A 170 -7.12 8.55 -2.29
CA ILE A 170 -7.51 7.14 -2.26
C ILE A 170 -8.33 6.78 -3.52
N LYS A 171 -9.33 7.59 -3.87
CA LYS A 171 -10.15 7.36 -5.07
C LYS A 171 -9.31 7.36 -6.34
N GLY A 172 -8.40 8.32 -6.50
CA GLY A 172 -7.50 8.36 -7.65
C GLY A 172 -6.54 7.16 -7.71
N LEU A 173 -6.04 6.69 -6.56
CA LEU A 173 -5.21 5.50 -6.50
C LEU A 173 -5.96 4.22 -6.86
N GLN A 174 -7.16 4.02 -6.31
CA GLN A 174 -7.89 2.75 -6.43
C GLN A 174 -8.67 2.60 -7.74
N GLY A 175 -8.91 3.74 -8.45
CA GLY A 175 -9.63 3.75 -9.71
C GLY A 175 -11.14 3.53 -9.56
N ASP A 176 -11.83 3.37 -10.68
CA ASP A 176 -13.29 3.40 -10.81
C ASP A 176 -13.90 2.10 -11.35
N ASP A 177 -13.11 1.06 -11.59
CA ASP A 177 -13.64 -0.20 -12.10
C ASP A 177 -14.39 -0.95 -11.00
N PRO A 178 -15.64 -1.40 -11.23
CA PRO A 178 -16.46 -2.02 -10.19
C PRO A 178 -15.96 -3.39 -9.75
N LYS A 179 -15.15 -4.07 -10.56
CA LYS A 179 -14.62 -5.40 -10.29
C LYS A 179 -13.17 -5.35 -9.82
N TYR A 180 -12.34 -4.54 -10.45
CA TYR A 180 -10.90 -4.54 -10.24
C TYR A 180 -10.40 -3.23 -9.67
N LEU A 181 -9.56 -3.31 -8.64
CA LEU A 181 -8.81 -2.18 -8.14
C LEU A 181 -7.64 -1.84 -9.07
N LYS A 182 -7.41 -0.55 -9.30
CA LYS A 182 -6.22 -0.08 -10.01
C LYS A 182 -4.96 -0.30 -9.16
N THR A 183 -4.99 0.15 -7.91
CA THR A 183 -4.04 -0.16 -6.85
C THR A 183 -4.79 -0.29 -5.52
N VAL A 184 -4.12 -0.75 -4.46
CA VAL A 184 -4.64 -0.65 -3.09
C VAL A 184 -4.01 0.56 -2.42
N ALA A 185 -4.83 1.43 -1.85
CA ALA A 185 -4.42 2.50 -0.95
C ALA A 185 -4.49 2.03 0.51
N THR A 186 -3.49 2.41 1.30
CA THR A 186 -3.37 2.09 2.73
C THR A 186 -3.30 3.37 3.54
N ALA A 187 -4.38 3.71 4.24
CA ALA A 187 -4.39 4.84 5.16
C ALA A 187 -3.49 4.57 6.37
N LYS A 188 -2.53 5.47 6.65
CA LYS A 188 -1.52 5.27 7.69
C LYS A 188 -1.26 6.53 8.52
N HIS A 189 -0.79 6.39 9.73
CA HIS A 189 -0.62 5.21 10.58
C HIS A 189 -1.70 5.25 11.66
N TYR A 190 -2.52 4.23 11.76
CA TYR A 190 -3.70 4.16 12.61
C TYR A 190 -3.34 3.64 14.01
N ALA A 191 -3.42 4.45 15.08
CA ALA A 191 -3.81 5.84 15.13
C ALA A 191 -2.92 6.63 16.10
N VAL A 192 -3.13 7.95 16.15
CA VAL A 192 -2.44 8.88 17.09
C VAL A 192 -0.91 8.83 16.95
N HIS A 193 -0.41 8.73 15.72
CA HIS A 193 1.02 8.59 15.41
C HIS A 193 1.62 9.94 14.99
N SER A 194 2.13 10.71 15.93
CA SER A 194 2.91 11.92 15.73
C SER A 194 3.73 12.29 16.99
N GLY A 195 4.14 11.27 17.73
CA GLY A 195 4.97 11.40 18.93
C GLY A 195 6.43 11.72 18.59
N PRO A 196 7.27 11.92 19.62
CA PRO A 196 8.69 12.19 19.44
C PRO A 196 9.39 11.10 18.63
N GLU A 197 10.23 11.47 17.67
CA GLU A 197 10.92 10.52 16.81
C GLU A 197 11.82 9.55 17.57
N SER A 198 12.46 10.02 18.64
CA SER A 198 13.30 9.20 19.53
C SER A 198 12.52 8.10 20.27
N GLU A 199 11.21 8.24 20.38
CA GLU A 199 10.32 7.31 21.09
C GLU A 199 9.40 6.55 20.13
N ARG A 200 9.68 6.55 18.84
CA ARG A 200 8.83 5.96 17.79
C ARG A 200 8.28 4.59 18.16
N HIS A 201 9.11 3.72 18.75
CA HIS A 201 8.81 2.33 19.10
C HIS A 201 8.34 2.13 20.55
N THR A 202 8.33 3.16 21.38
CA THR A 202 8.02 3.05 22.81
C THR A 202 6.93 4.01 23.27
N PHE A 203 6.59 4.99 22.42
CA PHE A 203 5.64 6.04 22.77
C PHE A 203 4.25 5.47 23.09
N ASP A 204 3.66 5.89 24.20
CA ASP A 204 2.26 5.65 24.51
C ASP A 204 1.48 6.96 24.37
N ALA A 205 0.60 7.02 23.39
CA ALA A 205 -0.28 8.16 23.17
C ALA A 205 -1.46 8.10 24.13
N VAL A 206 -1.38 8.78 25.25
CA VAL A 206 -2.49 8.95 26.19
C VAL A 206 -3.43 10.01 25.65
N VAL A 207 -4.64 9.62 25.30
CA VAL A 207 -5.64 10.49 24.67
C VAL A 207 -7.03 10.20 25.22
N ASP A 208 -7.78 11.24 25.58
CA ASP A 208 -9.16 11.04 25.99
C ASP A 208 -10.09 10.70 24.81
N GLU A 209 -11.25 10.14 25.10
CA GLU A 209 -12.24 9.68 24.12
C GLU A 209 -12.70 10.82 23.19
N ARG A 210 -12.81 12.05 23.73
CA ARG A 210 -13.21 13.22 22.95
C ARG A 210 -12.14 13.60 21.94
N ASP A 211 -10.91 13.77 22.37
CA ASP A 211 -9.79 14.14 21.48
C ASP A 211 -9.52 13.05 20.45
N LEU A 212 -9.63 11.78 20.85
CA LEU A 212 -9.52 10.66 19.93
C LEU A 212 -10.56 10.77 18.80
N ARG A 213 -11.84 11.04 19.14
CA ARG A 213 -12.94 11.11 18.19
C ARG A 213 -13.03 12.40 17.39
N ASP A 214 -12.67 13.53 17.99
CA ASP A 214 -12.77 14.84 17.34
C ASP A 214 -11.54 15.17 16.49
N SER A 215 -10.36 14.59 16.80
CA SER A 215 -9.10 14.98 16.15
C SER A 215 -8.41 13.80 15.46
N TYR A 216 -8.24 12.64 16.11
CA TYR A 216 -7.34 11.62 15.60
C TYR A 216 -8.00 10.56 14.72
N LEU A 217 -9.31 10.41 14.77
CA LEU A 217 -10.05 9.41 14.00
C LEU A 217 -10.79 9.96 12.77
N PRO A 218 -11.24 11.24 12.68
CA PRO A 218 -12.12 11.69 11.60
C PRO A 218 -11.54 11.51 10.20
N GLN A 219 -10.25 11.75 10.00
CA GLN A 219 -9.59 11.57 8.71
C GLN A 219 -9.49 10.09 8.30
N PHE A 220 -9.34 9.18 9.26
CA PHE A 220 -9.37 7.74 9.01
C PHE A 220 -10.80 7.27 8.68
N GLU A 221 -11.80 7.76 9.42
CA GLU A 221 -13.20 7.46 9.12
C GLU A 221 -13.58 7.91 7.71
N ALA A 222 -13.19 9.14 7.33
CA ALA A 222 -13.40 9.64 5.97
C ALA A 222 -12.67 8.79 4.92
N ALA A 223 -11.42 8.38 5.18
CA ALA A 223 -10.65 7.51 4.29
C ALA A 223 -11.36 6.17 4.03
N ILE A 224 -12.00 5.60 5.07
CA ILE A 224 -12.74 4.34 4.97
C ILE A 224 -14.12 4.54 4.33
N LYS A 225 -14.96 5.39 4.91
CA LYS A 225 -16.37 5.53 4.49
C LYS A 225 -16.53 6.27 3.17
N ASP A 226 -15.81 7.38 2.99
CA ASP A 226 -15.96 8.24 1.81
C ASP A 226 -14.92 7.90 0.73
N GLY A 227 -13.70 7.49 1.13
CA GLY A 227 -12.60 7.13 0.24
C GLY A 227 -12.61 5.68 -0.22
N GLY A 228 -13.21 4.78 0.57
CA GLY A 228 -13.24 3.34 0.29
C GLY A 228 -11.87 2.67 0.37
N ALA A 229 -10.95 3.15 1.24
CA ALA A 229 -9.62 2.58 1.40
C ALA A 229 -9.68 1.07 1.63
N GLN A 230 -8.87 0.31 0.92
CA GLN A 230 -8.84 -1.14 1.00
C GLN A 230 -7.85 -1.69 2.02
N SER A 231 -7.00 -0.82 2.57
CA SER A 231 -6.04 -1.18 3.61
C SER A 231 -5.88 -0.04 4.61
N VAL A 232 -5.51 -0.42 5.84
CA VAL A 232 -5.11 0.47 6.92
C VAL A 232 -3.81 -0.07 7.51
N MET A 233 -2.87 0.82 7.87
CA MET A 233 -1.64 0.42 8.55
C MET A 233 -1.72 0.84 10.01
N CYS A 234 -1.59 -0.12 10.94
CA CYS A 234 -1.49 0.17 12.36
C CYS A 234 -0.11 0.74 12.71
N ALA A 235 -0.09 1.68 13.63
CA ALA A 235 1.09 2.46 14.01
C ALA A 235 2.06 1.72 14.93
N TYR A 236 3.26 2.29 15.12
CA TYR A 236 4.26 1.78 16.08
C TYR A 236 3.85 2.01 17.55
N ASN A 237 3.26 3.18 17.83
CA ASN A 237 2.95 3.60 19.20
C ASN A 237 1.82 2.79 19.83
N SER A 238 1.78 2.80 21.16
CA SER A 238 0.59 2.43 21.91
C SER A 238 -0.42 3.60 21.92
N VAL A 239 -1.67 3.26 22.15
CA VAL A 239 -2.76 4.21 22.47
C VAL A 239 -3.41 3.72 23.74
N ASP A 240 -3.35 4.54 24.79
CA ASP A 240 -3.88 4.21 26.11
C ASP A 240 -3.37 2.86 26.65
N GLY A 241 -2.07 2.62 26.52
CA GLY A 241 -1.36 1.44 27.00
C GLY A 241 -1.47 0.20 26.10
N ALA A 242 -2.24 0.24 25.00
CA ALA A 242 -2.34 -0.88 24.06
C ALA A 242 -1.62 -0.56 22.74
N PRO A 243 -0.61 -1.36 22.31
CA PRO A 243 0.05 -1.18 21.03
C PRO A 243 -0.96 -1.15 19.88
N ALA A 244 -0.84 -0.16 18.97
CA ALA A 244 -1.85 0.07 17.94
C ALA A 244 -2.14 -1.19 17.10
N CYS A 245 -1.13 -2.02 16.81
CA CYS A 245 -1.28 -3.28 16.08
C CYS A 245 -1.89 -4.43 16.92
N ALA A 246 -2.08 -4.24 18.23
CA ALA A 246 -2.77 -5.17 19.13
C ALA A 246 -3.95 -4.50 19.86
N ASN A 247 -4.35 -3.31 19.43
CA ASN A 247 -5.41 -2.52 20.05
C ASN A 247 -6.79 -2.93 19.48
N ARG A 248 -7.42 -3.86 20.14
CA ARG A 248 -8.74 -4.38 19.72
C ARG A 248 -9.84 -3.31 19.67
N PRO A 249 -9.97 -2.37 20.64
CA PRO A 249 -10.88 -1.24 20.52
C PRO A 249 -10.72 -0.46 19.21
N LEU A 250 -9.51 -0.13 18.80
CA LEU A 250 -9.27 0.59 17.56
C LEU A 250 -9.58 -0.28 16.32
N LEU A 251 -9.01 -1.49 16.25
CA LEU A 251 -9.04 -2.31 15.02
C LEU A 251 -10.36 -3.06 14.84
N GLU A 252 -10.96 -3.59 15.90
CA GLU A 252 -12.19 -4.38 15.78
C GLU A 252 -13.44 -3.52 16.04
N GLU A 253 -13.48 -2.78 17.17
CA GLU A 253 -14.72 -2.09 17.54
C GLU A 253 -14.94 -0.83 16.69
N ILE A 254 -13.94 0.02 16.52
CA ILE A 254 -14.06 1.27 15.76
C ILE A 254 -13.94 0.98 14.26
N LEU A 255 -12.77 0.49 13.81
CA LEU A 255 -12.47 0.36 12.39
C LEU A 255 -13.44 -0.61 11.70
N ARG A 256 -13.59 -1.85 12.22
CA ARG A 256 -14.39 -2.86 11.53
C ARG A 256 -15.88 -2.76 11.83
N LYS A 257 -16.29 -2.67 13.12
CA LYS A 257 -17.70 -2.68 13.48
C LYS A 257 -18.41 -1.35 13.26
N GLN A 258 -17.83 -0.23 13.73
CA GLN A 258 -18.48 1.07 13.62
C GLN A 258 -18.36 1.66 12.20
N TRP A 259 -17.20 1.51 11.54
CA TRP A 259 -16.98 2.07 10.19
C TRP A 259 -17.24 1.07 9.07
N GLY A 260 -17.42 -0.21 9.35
CA GLY A 260 -17.71 -1.24 8.35
C GLY A 260 -16.52 -1.61 7.47
N PHE A 261 -15.30 -1.43 7.96
CA PHE A 261 -14.09 -1.74 7.19
C PHE A 261 -13.97 -3.23 6.90
N SER A 262 -13.99 -3.59 5.62
CA SER A 262 -13.89 -4.96 5.13
C SER A 262 -12.52 -5.31 4.52
N GLY A 263 -11.62 -4.33 4.40
CA GLY A 263 -10.27 -4.51 3.89
C GLY A 263 -9.32 -5.19 4.89
N TYR A 264 -8.02 -5.13 4.62
CA TYR A 264 -6.99 -5.71 5.50
C TYR A 264 -6.23 -4.64 6.28
N VAL A 265 -5.72 -5.04 7.45
CA VAL A 265 -4.80 -4.23 8.26
C VAL A 265 -3.39 -4.77 8.11
N VAL A 266 -2.45 -3.91 7.76
CA VAL A 266 -1.01 -4.20 7.75
C VAL A 266 -0.34 -3.54 8.95
N SER A 267 0.66 -4.19 9.54
CA SER A 267 1.51 -3.54 10.54
C SER A 267 2.49 -2.57 9.89
N ASP A 268 2.86 -1.49 10.59
CA ASP A 268 4.11 -0.82 10.26
C ASP A 268 5.30 -1.77 10.49
N CYS A 269 6.44 -1.52 9.83
CA CYS A 269 7.54 -2.47 9.77
C CYS A 269 8.20 -2.69 11.14
N GLY A 270 8.10 -3.92 11.66
CA GLY A 270 8.57 -4.28 13.00
C GLY A 270 7.59 -3.96 14.13
N ALA A 271 6.44 -3.30 13.87
CA ALA A 271 5.48 -2.92 14.92
C ALA A 271 4.86 -4.13 15.64
N ILE A 272 4.84 -5.30 15.03
CA ILE A 272 4.45 -6.54 15.74
C ILE A 272 5.50 -6.92 16.78
N GLY A 273 6.79 -6.69 16.48
CA GLY A 273 7.88 -6.88 17.42
C GLY A 273 7.78 -5.96 18.63
N ASP A 274 7.35 -4.71 18.41
CA ASP A 274 7.19 -3.71 19.47
C ASP A 274 6.20 -4.17 20.55
N ILE A 275 5.20 -4.99 20.22
CA ILE A 275 4.20 -5.51 21.18
C ILE A 275 4.89 -6.21 22.37
N TYR A 276 5.93 -6.98 22.12
CA TYR A 276 6.62 -7.74 23.17
C TYR A 276 8.03 -7.22 23.51
N LEU A 277 8.73 -6.60 22.53
CA LEU A 277 10.09 -6.09 22.75
C LEU A 277 10.11 -4.73 23.44
N HIS A 278 9.23 -3.81 23.05
CA HIS A 278 9.28 -2.43 23.50
C HIS A 278 8.11 -2.06 24.42
N HIS A 279 6.87 -2.30 24.01
CA HIS A 279 5.70 -2.01 24.84
C HIS A 279 5.47 -3.01 25.98
N LYS A 280 6.12 -4.18 25.96
CA LYS A 280 5.97 -5.25 27.00
C LYS A 280 4.51 -5.68 27.21
N PHE A 281 3.68 -5.52 26.19
CA PHE A 281 2.25 -5.86 26.24
C PHE A 281 2.00 -7.38 26.15
N ALA A 282 2.98 -8.15 25.67
CA ALA A 282 3.01 -9.59 25.65
C ALA A 282 4.35 -10.11 26.18
N PRO A 283 4.39 -11.30 26.84
CA PRO A 283 5.63 -11.84 27.41
C PRO A 283 6.57 -12.48 26.38
N THR A 284 6.06 -12.95 25.25
CA THR A 284 6.82 -13.66 24.21
C THR A 284 6.37 -13.23 22.81
N ALA A 285 7.17 -13.60 21.79
CA ALA A 285 6.82 -13.36 20.39
C ALA A 285 5.52 -14.08 20.00
N GLU A 286 5.32 -15.33 20.43
CA GLU A 286 4.10 -16.11 20.15
C GLU A 286 2.84 -15.43 20.73
N ALA A 287 2.95 -14.96 21.97
CA ALA A 287 1.85 -14.22 22.60
C ALA A 287 1.61 -12.86 21.90
N GLY A 288 2.68 -12.19 21.44
CA GLY A 288 2.60 -10.93 20.69
C GLY A 288 1.88 -11.09 19.36
N VAL A 289 2.28 -12.07 18.54
CA VAL A 289 1.63 -12.32 17.23
C VAL A 289 0.18 -12.78 17.40
N ALA A 290 -0.11 -13.59 18.45
CA ALA A 290 -1.49 -13.98 18.76
C ALA A 290 -2.37 -12.78 19.07
N LYS A 291 -1.90 -11.84 19.92
CA LYS A 291 -2.62 -10.60 20.24
C LYS A 291 -2.85 -9.73 19.00
N ALA A 292 -1.84 -9.62 18.10
CA ALA A 292 -1.96 -8.84 16.87
C ALA A 292 -3.04 -9.39 15.94
N ILE A 293 -3.03 -10.71 15.65
CA ILE A 293 -4.04 -11.35 14.79
C ILE A 293 -5.42 -11.27 15.42
N GLN A 294 -5.53 -11.53 16.71
CA GLN A 294 -6.81 -11.47 17.46
C GLN A 294 -7.38 -10.06 17.56
N ALA A 295 -6.52 -9.03 17.51
CA ALA A 295 -6.97 -7.65 17.41
C ALA A 295 -7.39 -7.25 15.99
N GLY A 296 -6.98 -7.99 14.95
CA GLY A 296 -7.38 -7.75 13.56
C GLY A 296 -6.25 -7.27 12.63
N THR A 297 -4.98 -7.39 13.03
CA THR A 297 -3.82 -7.14 12.14
C THR A 297 -3.58 -8.36 11.27
N ASP A 298 -3.75 -8.19 9.95
CA ASP A 298 -3.79 -9.28 8.98
C ASP A 298 -2.44 -9.56 8.32
N LEU A 299 -1.66 -8.52 8.03
CA LEU A 299 -0.39 -8.59 7.32
C LEU A 299 0.73 -8.02 8.17
N ASN A 300 1.83 -8.76 8.29
CA ASN A 300 3.04 -8.30 8.96
C ASN A 300 4.03 -7.66 7.98
N CYS A 301 4.54 -6.47 8.28
CA CYS A 301 5.77 -5.97 7.69
C CYS A 301 6.95 -6.36 8.58
N GLY A 302 7.67 -7.39 8.18
CA GLY A 302 8.77 -7.98 8.93
C GLY A 302 8.71 -9.50 8.92
N VAL A 303 9.32 -10.11 9.92
CA VAL A 303 9.46 -11.58 10.05
C VAL A 303 8.71 -12.13 11.27
N GLU A 304 8.06 -11.30 12.07
CA GLU A 304 7.49 -11.66 13.37
C GLU A 304 6.41 -12.74 13.26
N TYR A 305 5.68 -12.78 12.14
CA TYR A 305 4.66 -13.80 11.90
C TYR A 305 5.23 -15.21 11.65
N GLU A 306 6.55 -15.39 11.61
CA GLU A 306 7.16 -16.72 11.73
C GLU A 306 6.82 -17.39 13.07
N ALA A 307 6.55 -16.59 14.13
CA ALA A 307 6.12 -17.07 15.43
C ALA A 307 4.66 -17.59 15.48
N ILE A 308 3.88 -17.46 14.39
CA ILE A 308 2.50 -17.99 14.31
C ILE A 308 2.47 -19.50 14.45
N LEU A 309 3.37 -20.23 13.78
CA LEU A 309 3.35 -21.69 13.84
C LEU A 309 3.58 -22.23 15.26
N PRO A 310 4.60 -21.77 16.02
CA PRO A 310 4.71 -22.13 17.43
C PRO A 310 3.54 -21.62 18.27
N ALA A 311 2.94 -20.43 18.00
CA ALA A 311 1.76 -19.94 18.71
C ALA A 311 0.55 -20.87 18.55
N VAL A 312 0.32 -21.41 17.34
CA VAL A 312 -0.73 -22.41 17.08
C VAL A 312 -0.46 -23.71 17.89
N ARG A 313 0.79 -24.18 17.90
CA ARG A 313 1.16 -25.39 18.67
C ARG A 313 0.98 -25.22 20.17
N GLN A 314 1.11 -24.01 20.67
CA GLN A 314 0.87 -23.65 22.07
C GLN A 314 -0.63 -23.39 22.37
N GLY A 315 -1.51 -23.41 21.37
CA GLY A 315 -2.93 -23.13 21.53
C GLY A 315 -3.28 -21.67 21.77
N LEU A 316 -2.33 -20.73 21.52
CA LEU A 316 -2.55 -19.28 21.68
C LEU A 316 -3.41 -18.68 20.56
N ILE A 317 -3.40 -19.32 19.40
CA ILE A 317 -4.17 -18.89 18.21
C ILE A 317 -4.68 -20.13 17.47
N LYS A 318 -5.84 -20.01 16.83
CA LYS A 318 -6.46 -21.07 16.02
C LYS A 318 -6.22 -20.82 14.53
N GLU A 319 -6.15 -21.89 13.75
CA GLU A 319 -6.01 -21.76 12.27
C GLU A 319 -7.14 -20.93 11.66
N ALA A 320 -8.37 -21.00 12.19
CA ALA A 320 -9.49 -20.20 11.72
C ALA A 320 -9.27 -18.68 11.84
N GLU A 321 -8.47 -18.21 12.81
CA GLU A 321 -8.11 -16.79 12.96
C GLU A 321 -7.11 -16.37 11.89
N ILE A 322 -6.18 -17.28 11.53
CA ILE A 322 -5.24 -17.13 10.43
C ILE A 322 -5.99 -17.09 9.10
N ASP A 323 -6.96 -17.97 8.91
CA ASP A 323 -7.82 -18.05 7.72
C ASP A 323 -8.59 -16.75 7.50
N GLN A 324 -9.08 -16.12 8.57
CA GLN A 324 -9.78 -14.85 8.48
C GLN A 324 -8.88 -13.72 7.96
N SER A 325 -7.65 -13.64 8.46
CA SER A 325 -6.66 -12.65 8.01
C SER A 325 -6.25 -12.91 6.56
N LEU A 326 -5.91 -14.15 6.24
CA LEU A 326 -5.50 -14.52 4.89
C LEU A 326 -6.62 -14.33 3.86
N ARG A 327 -7.87 -14.58 4.23
CA ARG A 327 -9.04 -14.33 3.38
C ARG A 327 -9.10 -12.87 2.89
N ARG A 328 -8.86 -11.91 3.78
CA ARG A 328 -8.86 -10.48 3.43
C ARG A 328 -7.72 -10.13 2.46
N LEU A 329 -6.55 -10.69 2.69
CA LEU A 329 -5.37 -10.50 1.82
C LEU A 329 -5.59 -11.13 0.43
N LEU A 330 -6.09 -12.35 0.37
CA LEU A 330 -6.40 -12.99 -0.90
C LEU A 330 -7.45 -12.20 -1.68
N LEU A 331 -8.51 -11.72 -1.02
CA LEU A 331 -9.54 -10.91 -1.68
C LEU A 331 -8.95 -9.66 -2.31
N ALA A 332 -8.02 -8.96 -1.63
CA ALA A 332 -7.31 -7.81 -2.20
C ALA A 332 -6.52 -8.21 -3.47
N ARG A 333 -5.80 -9.34 -3.45
CA ARG A 333 -5.07 -9.85 -4.63
C ARG A 333 -6.02 -10.23 -5.78
N PHE A 334 -7.18 -10.81 -5.49
CA PHE A 334 -8.21 -11.09 -6.50
C PHE A 334 -8.77 -9.80 -7.09
N ARG A 335 -9.06 -8.79 -6.26
CA ARG A 335 -9.52 -7.47 -6.71
C ARG A 335 -8.47 -6.71 -7.51
N LEU A 336 -7.18 -6.95 -7.30
CA LEU A 336 -6.11 -6.42 -8.15
C LEU A 336 -6.01 -7.13 -9.51
N GLY A 337 -6.80 -8.19 -9.73
CA GLY A 337 -6.83 -8.97 -10.98
C GLY A 337 -5.65 -9.94 -11.13
N MET A 338 -4.98 -10.31 -10.03
CA MET A 338 -3.75 -11.13 -10.09
C MET A 338 -4.00 -12.59 -10.47
N PHE A 339 -5.25 -13.07 -10.37
CA PHE A 339 -5.66 -14.46 -10.67
C PHE A 339 -6.55 -14.57 -11.92
N ASP A 340 -6.74 -13.45 -12.62
CA ASP A 340 -7.56 -13.41 -13.83
C ASP A 340 -6.69 -13.21 -15.08
N PRO A 341 -7.17 -13.66 -16.26
CA PRO A 341 -6.50 -13.35 -17.52
C PRO A 341 -6.29 -11.84 -17.68
N ARG A 342 -5.08 -11.44 -18.06
CA ARG A 342 -4.73 -10.01 -18.22
C ARG A 342 -5.70 -9.24 -19.13
N SER A 343 -6.25 -9.90 -20.16
CA SER A 343 -7.22 -9.31 -21.07
C SER A 343 -8.55 -8.91 -20.41
N MET A 344 -8.90 -9.51 -19.27
CA MET A 344 -10.10 -9.19 -18.49
C MET A 344 -9.87 -8.01 -17.52
N VAL A 345 -8.62 -7.66 -17.21
CA VAL A 345 -8.28 -6.64 -16.23
C VAL A 345 -8.00 -5.32 -16.95
N LYS A 346 -8.92 -4.36 -16.86
CA LYS A 346 -8.83 -3.02 -17.49
C LYS A 346 -7.44 -2.39 -17.29
N TYR A 347 -6.98 -2.38 -16.06
CA TYR A 347 -5.71 -1.72 -15.67
C TYR A 347 -4.45 -2.48 -16.07
N ALA A 348 -4.56 -3.77 -16.44
CA ALA A 348 -3.43 -4.52 -16.99
C ALA A 348 -3.09 -4.13 -18.43
N GLN A 349 -3.90 -3.27 -19.07
CA GLN A 349 -3.69 -2.76 -20.42
C GLN A 349 -2.94 -1.42 -20.44
N ILE A 350 -2.70 -0.77 -19.28
CA ILE A 350 -2.00 0.51 -19.22
C ILE A 350 -0.54 0.31 -19.69
N PRO A 351 -0.12 1.01 -20.77
CA PRO A 351 1.18 0.80 -21.37
C PRO A 351 2.29 1.54 -20.61
N TYR A 352 3.55 1.08 -20.74
CA TYR A 352 4.69 1.63 -20.00
C TYR A 352 5.01 3.10 -20.34
N ASN A 353 4.69 3.57 -21.53
CA ASN A 353 4.94 4.95 -21.95
C ASN A 353 4.11 6.01 -21.21
N VAL A 354 3.15 5.59 -20.37
CA VAL A 354 2.44 6.48 -19.44
C VAL A 354 3.36 6.94 -18.32
N ASN A 355 4.36 6.10 -17.94
CA ASN A 355 5.30 6.38 -16.86
C ASN A 355 6.16 7.62 -17.21
N ASP A 356 6.16 8.61 -16.30
CA ASP A 356 6.87 9.89 -16.46
C ASP A 356 6.57 10.57 -17.80
N SER A 357 5.31 10.52 -18.25
CA SER A 357 4.87 11.12 -19.50
C SER A 357 4.94 12.65 -19.48
N PRO A 358 5.03 13.32 -20.65
CA PRO A 358 4.97 14.79 -20.72
C PRO A 358 3.73 15.36 -20.02
N ALA A 359 2.56 14.69 -20.12
CA ALA A 359 1.33 15.11 -19.46
C ALA A 359 1.46 15.05 -17.93
N HIS A 360 2.07 13.99 -17.38
CA HIS A 360 2.29 13.86 -15.94
C HIS A 360 3.31 14.90 -15.41
N ARG A 361 4.39 15.14 -16.15
CA ARG A 361 5.35 16.22 -15.82
C ARG A 361 4.71 17.60 -15.83
N GLN A 362 3.80 17.86 -16.80
CA GLN A 362 3.03 19.12 -16.84
C GLN A 362 2.09 19.23 -15.64
N LEU A 363 1.44 18.14 -15.23
CA LEU A 363 0.61 18.10 -14.02
C LEU A 363 1.45 18.35 -12.76
N ALA A 364 2.67 17.80 -12.67
CA ALA A 364 3.58 18.06 -11.56
C ALA A 364 3.98 19.54 -11.49
N LEU A 365 4.25 20.18 -12.63
CA LEU A 365 4.55 21.62 -12.69
C LEU A 365 3.32 22.47 -12.28
N GLU A 366 2.11 22.12 -12.74
CA GLU A 366 0.87 22.76 -12.31
C GLU A 366 0.71 22.67 -10.79
N THR A 367 0.89 21.47 -10.26
CA THR A 367 0.78 21.18 -8.83
C THR A 367 1.80 21.98 -8.01
N ALA A 368 3.07 22.01 -8.45
CA ALA A 368 4.12 22.79 -7.77
C ALA A 368 3.81 24.29 -7.73
N ARG A 369 3.27 24.85 -8.80
CA ARG A 369 2.85 26.25 -8.85
C ARG A 369 1.71 26.56 -7.89
N LYS A 370 0.75 25.66 -7.75
CA LYS A 370 -0.38 25.80 -6.82
C LYS A 370 0.02 25.56 -5.36
N ALA A 371 1.07 24.77 -5.11
CA ALA A 371 1.57 24.48 -3.78
C ALA A 371 2.35 25.63 -3.14
N ILE A 372 2.86 26.57 -3.94
CA ILE A 372 3.64 27.73 -3.45
C ILE A 372 2.70 28.76 -2.83
N VAL A 373 2.94 29.09 -1.55
CA VAL A 373 2.16 30.06 -0.77
C VAL A 373 2.94 31.34 -0.61
N LEU A 374 2.34 32.48 -1.01
CA LEU A 374 2.91 33.81 -0.81
C LEU A 374 2.64 34.28 0.64
N LEU A 375 3.61 34.13 1.53
CA LEU A 375 3.46 34.48 2.94
C LEU A 375 3.63 36.00 3.19
N LYS A 376 4.44 36.70 2.39
CA LYS A 376 4.77 38.10 2.56
C LYS A 376 5.18 38.75 1.24
N ASN A 377 4.66 39.95 0.95
CA ASN A 377 5.04 40.75 -0.21
C ASN A 377 4.97 42.24 0.12
N GLU A 378 5.84 42.70 1.04
CA GLU A 378 5.94 44.11 1.44
C GLU A 378 6.47 44.96 0.28
N ASN A 379 5.90 46.13 0.13
CA ASN A 379 6.23 47.12 -0.92
C ASN A 379 6.14 46.56 -2.34
N HIS A 380 5.33 45.52 -2.56
CA HIS A 380 5.16 44.86 -3.86
C HIS A 380 6.50 44.41 -4.48
N LEU A 381 7.41 43.87 -3.65
CA LEU A 381 8.72 43.38 -4.08
C LEU A 381 8.60 42.26 -5.14
N LEU A 382 7.60 41.42 -5.01
CA LEU A 382 7.34 40.34 -5.97
C LEU A 382 6.21 40.72 -6.94
N PRO A 383 6.31 40.36 -8.23
CA PRO A 383 7.44 39.64 -8.87
C PRO A 383 8.71 40.50 -8.96
N LEU A 384 9.88 39.86 -8.81
CA LEU A 384 11.15 40.55 -8.95
C LEU A 384 11.29 41.20 -10.32
N SER A 385 11.89 42.41 -10.36
CA SER A 385 12.14 43.10 -11.63
C SER A 385 13.14 42.32 -12.48
N LYS A 386 12.84 42.17 -13.79
CA LYS A 386 13.74 41.57 -14.76
C LYS A 386 14.99 42.43 -15.06
N SER A 387 15.04 43.67 -14.58
CA SER A 387 16.20 44.55 -14.69
C SER A 387 17.27 44.26 -13.63
N LEU A 388 17.03 43.42 -12.65
CA LEU A 388 18.01 43.00 -11.66
C LEU A 388 19.17 42.31 -12.35
N LYS A 389 20.40 42.79 -12.04
CA LYS A 389 21.64 42.24 -12.62
C LYS A 389 22.26 41.11 -11.79
N THR A 390 21.92 41.07 -10.50
CA THR A 390 22.50 40.13 -9.55
C THR A 390 21.44 39.70 -8.54
N ILE A 391 21.34 38.40 -8.30
CA ILE A 391 20.51 37.79 -7.26
C ILE A 391 21.40 36.83 -6.48
N ALA A 392 21.42 36.93 -5.15
CA ALA A 392 22.06 35.95 -4.28
C ALA A 392 21.05 34.88 -3.90
N VAL A 393 21.36 33.61 -4.19
CA VAL A 393 20.57 32.45 -3.79
C VAL A 393 21.37 31.71 -2.72
N ILE A 394 20.88 31.77 -1.46
CA ILE A 394 21.63 31.35 -0.27
C ILE A 394 20.82 30.31 0.51
N GLY A 395 21.51 29.31 1.03
CA GLY A 395 20.96 28.26 1.87
C GLY A 395 21.32 26.86 1.41
N PRO A 396 21.23 25.85 2.28
CA PRO A 396 21.63 24.47 1.93
C PRO A 396 20.82 23.91 0.75
N ASN A 397 19.54 24.25 0.66
CA ASN A 397 18.64 23.73 -0.38
C ASN A 397 18.66 24.55 -1.67
N ALA A 398 19.51 25.60 -1.79
CA ALA A 398 19.55 26.47 -2.96
C ALA A 398 19.85 25.71 -4.27
N ASN A 399 20.71 24.71 -4.21
CA ASN A 399 21.09 23.88 -5.36
C ASN A 399 21.24 22.40 -4.96
N ASP A 400 20.28 21.89 -4.18
CA ASP A 400 20.29 20.53 -3.69
C ASP A 400 19.17 19.72 -4.38
N PHE A 401 19.55 18.60 -5.00
CA PHE A 401 18.62 17.71 -5.69
C PHE A 401 17.84 16.85 -4.68
N ASP A 402 18.48 16.35 -3.64
CA ASP A 402 17.85 15.46 -2.67
C ASP A 402 16.76 16.22 -1.89
N ALA A 403 16.98 17.50 -1.60
CA ALA A 403 15.99 18.37 -1.00
C ALA A 403 14.72 18.56 -1.85
N LEU A 404 14.84 18.44 -3.20
CA LEU A 404 13.68 18.54 -4.10
C LEU A 404 12.83 17.28 -4.11
N THR A 405 13.41 16.12 -3.88
CA THR A 405 12.75 14.84 -4.07
C THR A 405 12.08 14.32 -2.81
N GLY A 406 12.52 14.78 -1.63
CA GLY A 406 11.96 14.37 -0.34
C GLY A 406 12.10 12.87 -0.07
N ASN A 407 11.23 12.33 0.79
CA ASN A 407 11.21 10.91 1.10
C ASN A 407 10.20 10.16 0.20
N TYR A 408 10.45 8.87 -0.03
CA TYR A 408 9.61 8.01 -0.88
C TYR A 408 9.41 8.56 -2.30
N ASN A 409 10.49 8.95 -2.95
CA ASN A 409 10.51 9.45 -4.32
C ASN A 409 10.92 8.39 -5.35
N GLY A 410 10.54 8.61 -6.61
CA GLY A 410 11.16 8.01 -7.79
C GLY A 410 12.23 8.92 -8.40
N ASP A 411 12.80 8.52 -9.53
CA ASP A 411 13.84 9.28 -10.25
C ASP A 411 13.19 10.20 -11.29
N PRO A 412 13.09 11.53 -11.07
CA PRO A 412 12.49 12.44 -12.04
C PRO A 412 13.41 12.64 -13.26
N THR A 413 12.84 12.80 -14.45
CA THR A 413 13.62 12.95 -15.70
C THR A 413 14.40 14.27 -15.78
N ALA A 414 13.83 15.38 -15.31
CA ALA A 414 14.40 16.71 -15.47
C ALA A 414 14.13 17.56 -14.21
N PRO A 415 14.82 17.27 -13.12
CA PRO A 415 14.69 18.07 -11.90
C PRO A 415 15.30 19.45 -12.07
N VAL A 416 14.63 20.47 -11.51
CA VAL A 416 15.09 21.86 -11.56
C VAL A 416 15.25 22.39 -10.15
N THR A 417 16.51 22.62 -9.71
CA THR A 417 16.79 23.24 -8.41
C THR A 417 16.38 24.71 -8.40
N ALA A 418 16.23 25.31 -7.21
CA ALA A 418 15.90 26.73 -7.08
C ALA A 418 16.89 27.61 -7.83
N LEU A 419 18.20 27.37 -7.65
CA LEU A 419 19.25 28.10 -8.36
C LEU A 419 19.16 27.91 -9.88
N ALA A 420 18.98 26.67 -10.36
CA ALA A 420 18.86 26.39 -11.79
C ALA A 420 17.63 27.08 -12.38
N GLY A 421 16.49 27.04 -11.70
CA GLY A 421 15.26 27.70 -12.13
C GLY A 421 15.39 29.22 -12.23
N ILE A 422 16.02 29.87 -11.25
CA ILE A 422 16.26 31.32 -11.26
C ILE A 422 17.20 31.70 -12.42
N LYS A 423 18.26 30.92 -12.68
CA LYS A 423 19.20 31.19 -13.81
C LYS A 423 18.54 31.16 -15.18
N THR A 424 17.37 30.55 -15.33
CA THR A 424 16.64 30.48 -16.60
C THR A 424 15.74 31.70 -16.85
N LYS A 425 15.59 32.60 -15.87
CA LYS A 425 14.68 33.77 -15.92
C LYS A 425 15.40 35.06 -16.09
#